data_5ea89bb50f443a7efd3cdebc44614b11
#
_entry.id   5ea89bb50f443a7efd3cdebc44614b11
#
_cell.length_a   1.000
_cell.length_b   1.000
_cell.length_c   1.000
_cell.angle_alpha   90.00
_cell.angle_beta   90.00
_cell.angle_gamma   90.00
#
_symmetry.space_group_name_H-M   'P 1'
#
loop_
_entity.id
_entity.type
_entity.pdbx_description
1 polymer ?
#
loop_
_entity_poly.entity_id
_entity_poly.type
_entity_poly.pdbx_seq_one_letter_code
_entity_poly.pdbx_strand_id
1 'polypeptide(L)'
;MSSTILITGASQGIGKQTALLFARKGYNLVLAARRPEILEAAAQEIKNLGNNNDVLTVSCDVRDPEQVKTLVDKAIAHFGTIDVLVNNAGIFATGTVEDFSLDDWHQIIDTNLWGYIHTINALLPHFLERGKGTIVNLSSIGGKVPTPYMAAYCTSKFAVTGLTEALQAELKPKGIQVCGIYPNLIASSLLERAIFRGKDEEDMRKRREQLGQITNVPVVEKPKDVANAIWDAVSNQKSEVMVGSANVSQGLYRLLPGFVQWASRQALKNKDA
;
A
#
# COMPACT_ATOMS: atom_id res chain seq x y z
N MET A 1 -8.29 12.57 24.33
CA MET A 1 -9.06 12.01 23.18
C MET A 1 -8.19 10.97 22.51
N SER A 2 -8.78 9.87 22.06
CA SER A 2 -8.05 8.83 21.29
C SER A 2 -7.65 9.39 19.94
N SER A 3 -6.45 9.06 19.46
CA SER A 3 -6.01 9.43 18.10
C SER A 3 -6.83 8.68 17.06
N THR A 4 -7.04 9.29 15.89
CA THR A 4 -7.83 8.72 14.80
C THR A 4 -6.96 8.41 13.59
N ILE A 5 -7.12 7.23 13.02
CA ILE A 5 -6.41 6.77 11.82
C ILE A 5 -7.38 6.49 10.67
N LEU A 6 -7.07 7.00 9.47
CA LEU A 6 -7.77 6.69 8.23
C LEU A 6 -6.93 5.71 7.42
N ILE A 7 -7.53 4.57 7.05
CA ILE A 7 -6.84 3.50 6.30
C ILE A 7 -7.61 3.20 5.02
N THR A 8 -6.96 3.37 3.86
CA THR A 8 -7.51 2.96 2.56
C THR A 8 -7.19 1.49 2.28
N GLY A 9 -8.09 0.78 1.56
CA GLY A 9 -7.96 -0.64 1.32
C GLY A 9 -8.05 -1.50 2.59
N ALA A 10 -8.84 -1.04 3.58
CA ALA A 10 -8.91 -1.60 4.92
C ALA A 10 -9.72 -2.91 5.05
N SER A 11 -10.40 -3.35 4.00
CA SER A 11 -11.32 -4.51 4.08
C SER A 11 -10.61 -5.86 4.23
N GLN A 12 -9.34 -5.98 3.86
CA GLN A 12 -8.58 -7.23 3.90
C GLN A 12 -7.05 -7.01 3.87
N GLY A 13 -6.26 -8.08 3.98
CA GLY A 13 -4.80 -8.07 3.83
C GLY A 13 -4.11 -7.13 4.80
N ILE A 14 -3.16 -6.33 4.30
CA ILE A 14 -2.36 -5.40 5.09
C ILE A 14 -3.23 -4.34 5.77
N GLY A 15 -4.17 -3.74 5.04
CA GLY A 15 -5.05 -2.70 5.58
C GLY A 15 -5.88 -3.18 6.76
N LYS A 16 -6.47 -4.39 6.67
CA LYS A 16 -7.22 -5.00 7.77
C LYS A 16 -6.31 -5.32 8.97
N GLN A 17 -5.12 -5.88 8.75
CA GLN A 17 -4.18 -6.16 9.84
C GLN A 17 -3.68 -4.88 10.52
N THR A 18 -3.48 -3.82 9.74
CA THR A 18 -3.16 -2.48 10.26
C THR A 18 -4.31 -1.97 11.14
N ALA A 19 -5.55 -2.05 10.67
CA ALA A 19 -6.74 -1.63 11.42
C ALA A 19 -6.87 -2.39 12.74
N LEU A 20 -6.73 -3.72 12.73
CA LEU A 20 -6.74 -4.56 13.93
C LEU A 20 -5.64 -4.19 14.93
N LEU A 21 -4.44 -3.89 14.44
CA LEU A 21 -3.32 -3.49 15.31
C LEU A 21 -3.57 -2.12 15.95
N PHE A 22 -3.98 -1.12 15.17
CA PHE A 22 -4.23 0.22 15.68
C PHE A 22 -5.44 0.25 16.63
N ALA A 23 -6.47 -0.57 16.39
CA ALA A 23 -7.55 -0.78 17.33
C ALA A 23 -7.03 -1.26 18.70
N ARG A 24 -6.17 -2.28 18.74
CA ARG A 24 -5.53 -2.76 19.98
C ARG A 24 -4.65 -1.70 20.67
N LYS A 25 -4.21 -0.70 19.92
CA LYS A 25 -3.43 0.44 20.45
C LYS A 25 -4.30 1.63 20.88
N GLY A 26 -5.64 1.49 20.83
CA GLY A 26 -6.58 2.49 21.32
C GLY A 26 -6.91 3.62 20.33
N TYR A 27 -6.63 3.43 19.03
CA TYR A 27 -7.01 4.39 18.00
C TYR A 27 -8.47 4.24 17.60
N ASN A 28 -9.13 5.35 17.31
CA ASN A 28 -10.35 5.37 16.51
C ASN A 28 -10.01 5.13 15.03
N LEU A 29 -10.93 4.54 14.29
CA LEU A 29 -10.64 4.00 12.95
C LEU A 29 -11.62 4.53 11.91
N VAL A 30 -11.09 5.06 10.81
CA VAL A 30 -11.81 5.27 9.57
C VAL A 30 -11.32 4.23 8.58
N LEU A 31 -12.21 3.32 8.19
CA LEU A 31 -11.91 2.24 7.27
C LEU A 31 -12.54 2.52 5.91
N ALA A 32 -11.72 2.58 4.86
CA ALA A 32 -12.19 2.83 3.51
C ALA A 32 -11.84 1.68 2.57
N ALA A 33 -12.81 1.21 1.79
CA ALA A 33 -12.63 0.25 0.69
C ALA A 33 -13.84 0.25 -0.24
N ARG A 34 -13.72 -0.31 -1.44
CA ARG A 34 -14.77 -0.31 -2.46
C ARG A 34 -15.95 -1.23 -2.17
N ARG A 35 -15.72 -2.32 -1.43
CA ARG A 35 -16.73 -3.37 -1.18
C ARG A 35 -17.29 -3.22 0.24
N PRO A 36 -18.52 -2.69 0.40
CA PRO A 36 -19.07 -2.37 1.70
C PRO A 36 -19.25 -3.61 2.58
N GLU A 37 -19.69 -4.74 2.04
CA GLU A 37 -19.97 -5.95 2.82
C GLU A 37 -18.70 -6.51 3.48
N ILE A 38 -17.58 -6.53 2.74
CA ILE A 38 -16.31 -7.03 3.25
C ILE A 38 -15.68 -6.01 4.22
N LEU A 39 -15.92 -4.71 3.98
CA LEU A 39 -15.45 -3.65 4.85
C LEU A 39 -16.18 -3.71 6.21
N GLU A 40 -17.48 -3.91 6.20
CA GLU A 40 -18.29 -4.03 7.42
C GLU A 40 -17.94 -5.29 8.21
N ALA A 41 -17.70 -6.42 7.53
CA ALA A 41 -17.20 -7.63 8.19
C ALA A 41 -15.85 -7.40 8.90
N ALA A 42 -14.94 -6.63 8.28
CA ALA A 42 -13.68 -6.26 8.92
C ALA A 42 -13.90 -5.33 10.12
N ALA A 43 -14.82 -4.36 10.03
CA ALA A 43 -15.17 -3.49 11.14
C ALA A 43 -15.80 -4.27 12.30
N GLN A 44 -16.66 -5.24 12.03
CA GLN A 44 -17.26 -6.09 13.07
C GLN A 44 -16.21 -6.92 13.81
N GLU A 45 -15.21 -7.47 13.09
CA GLU A 45 -14.09 -8.18 13.72
C GLU A 45 -13.29 -7.26 14.67
N ILE A 46 -13.11 -5.99 14.28
CA ILE A 46 -12.42 -4.99 15.11
C ILE A 46 -13.27 -4.67 16.36
N LYS A 47 -14.57 -4.44 16.21
CA LYS A 47 -15.49 -4.18 17.33
C LYS A 47 -15.51 -5.36 18.32
N ASN A 48 -15.39 -6.60 17.83
CA ASN A 48 -15.34 -7.80 18.66
C ASN A 48 -14.04 -7.94 19.48
N LEU A 49 -13.03 -7.08 19.28
CA LEU A 49 -11.85 -7.03 20.17
C LEU A 49 -12.18 -6.52 21.58
N GLY A 50 -13.37 -5.96 21.78
CA GLY A 50 -13.82 -5.45 23.08
C GLY A 50 -13.14 -4.17 23.55
N ASN A 51 -12.40 -3.50 22.67
CA ASN A 51 -11.85 -2.17 22.93
C ASN A 51 -12.90 -1.11 22.63
N ASN A 52 -12.93 -0.04 23.43
CA ASN A 52 -13.89 1.07 23.26
C ASN A 52 -13.53 2.00 22.07
N ASN A 53 -13.03 1.43 20.98
CA ASN A 53 -12.67 2.18 19.78
C ASN A 53 -13.92 2.45 18.95
N ASP A 54 -14.06 3.68 18.47
CA ASP A 54 -15.07 4.01 17.47
C ASP A 54 -14.56 3.69 16.06
N VAL A 55 -15.41 3.08 15.22
CA VAL A 55 -15.07 2.59 13.89
C VAL A 55 -16.08 3.08 12.88
N LEU A 56 -15.65 3.98 12.01
CA LEU A 56 -16.40 4.48 10.87
C LEU A 56 -15.98 3.72 9.60
N THR A 57 -16.94 3.12 8.92
CA THR A 57 -16.74 2.50 7.59
C THR A 57 -17.26 3.43 6.50
N VAL A 58 -16.50 3.61 5.43
CA VAL A 58 -16.92 4.38 4.26
C VAL A 58 -16.57 3.62 2.98
N SER A 59 -17.60 3.28 2.19
CA SER A 59 -17.37 2.74 0.84
C SER A 59 -16.75 3.84 -0.04
N CYS A 60 -15.56 3.58 -0.61
CA CYS A 60 -14.83 4.56 -1.40
C CYS A 60 -13.94 3.85 -2.43
N ASP A 61 -14.04 4.27 -3.68
CA ASP A 61 -13.03 4.02 -4.69
C ASP A 61 -12.03 5.19 -4.67
N VAL A 62 -10.78 4.91 -4.30
CA VAL A 62 -9.73 5.94 -4.20
C VAL A 62 -9.37 6.58 -5.54
N ARG A 63 -9.78 5.97 -6.66
CA ARG A 63 -9.61 6.55 -8.01
C ARG A 63 -10.52 7.73 -8.27
N ASP A 64 -11.62 7.84 -7.51
CA ASP A 64 -12.62 8.89 -7.63
C ASP A 64 -12.36 9.99 -6.59
N PRO A 65 -11.91 11.20 -6.99
CA PRO A 65 -11.60 12.28 -6.07
C PRO A 65 -12.81 12.78 -5.27
N GLU A 66 -14.04 12.71 -5.82
CA GLU A 66 -15.24 13.14 -5.11
C GLU A 66 -15.63 12.15 -4.00
N GLN A 67 -15.47 10.85 -4.25
CA GLN A 67 -15.66 9.85 -3.20
C GLN A 67 -14.60 9.98 -2.10
N VAL A 68 -13.34 10.29 -2.47
CA VAL A 68 -12.27 10.54 -1.50
C VAL A 68 -12.56 11.79 -0.68
N LYS A 69 -13.02 12.87 -1.30
CA LYS A 69 -13.45 14.08 -0.59
C LYS A 69 -14.57 13.76 0.41
N THR A 70 -15.60 13.02 -0.03
CA THR A 70 -16.71 12.58 0.83
C THR A 70 -16.23 11.71 2.00
N LEU A 71 -15.24 10.83 1.78
CA LEU A 71 -14.63 10.02 2.82
C LEU A 71 -13.99 10.90 3.91
N VAL A 72 -13.18 11.88 3.49
CA VAL A 72 -12.47 12.79 4.42
C VAL A 72 -13.45 13.68 5.17
N ASP A 73 -14.43 14.26 4.48
CA ASP A 73 -15.46 15.10 5.10
C ASP A 73 -16.26 14.33 6.18
N LYS A 74 -16.69 13.09 5.88
CA LYS A 74 -17.37 12.21 6.85
C LYS A 74 -16.47 11.87 8.04
N ALA A 75 -15.18 11.58 7.79
CA ALA A 75 -14.25 11.24 8.83
C ALA A 75 -14.02 12.42 9.80
N ILE A 76 -13.83 13.62 9.27
CA ILE A 76 -13.67 14.85 10.08
C ILE A 76 -14.97 15.20 10.82
N ALA A 77 -16.12 15.08 10.16
CA ALA A 77 -17.41 15.35 10.80
C ALA A 77 -17.69 14.39 11.98
N HIS A 78 -17.25 13.12 11.86
CA HIS A 78 -17.47 12.10 12.89
C HIS A 78 -16.51 12.20 14.07
N PHE A 79 -15.20 12.36 13.79
CA PHE A 79 -14.16 12.31 14.82
C PHE A 79 -13.60 13.69 15.22
N GLY A 80 -13.92 14.74 14.50
CA GLY A 80 -13.35 16.08 14.65
C GLY A 80 -11.89 16.17 14.14
N THR A 81 -11.10 15.12 14.33
CA THR A 81 -9.68 15.11 13.94
C THR A 81 -9.26 13.78 13.37
N ILE A 82 -8.38 13.83 12.35
CA ILE A 82 -7.64 12.69 11.82
C ILE A 82 -6.15 12.95 12.13
N ASP A 83 -5.47 12.00 12.72
CA ASP A 83 -4.06 12.12 13.10
C ASP A 83 -3.12 11.37 12.16
N VAL A 84 -3.61 10.25 11.57
CA VAL A 84 -2.81 9.38 10.70
C VAL A 84 -3.61 9.02 9.45
N LEU A 85 -2.99 9.20 8.29
CA LEU A 85 -3.44 8.67 7.00
C LEU A 85 -2.56 7.49 6.59
N VAL A 86 -3.16 6.33 6.32
CA VAL A 86 -2.47 5.17 5.72
C VAL A 86 -2.99 4.92 4.31
N ASN A 87 -2.22 5.31 3.33
CA ASN A 87 -2.42 5.00 1.93
C ASN A 87 -1.96 3.57 1.65
N ASN A 88 -2.90 2.62 1.68
CA ASN A 88 -2.65 1.21 1.49
C ASN A 88 -3.44 0.61 0.32
N ALA A 89 -4.52 1.24 -0.14
CA ALA A 89 -5.25 0.77 -1.31
C ALA A 89 -4.32 0.59 -2.51
N GLY A 90 -4.36 -0.58 -3.13
CA GLY A 90 -3.48 -0.87 -4.25
C GLY A 90 -3.82 -2.20 -4.93
N ILE A 91 -3.33 -2.36 -6.14
CA ILE A 91 -3.41 -3.59 -6.93
C ILE A 91 -2.01 -3.98 -7.41
N PHE A 92 -1.79 -5.28 -7.51
CA PHE A 92 -0.58 -5.86 -8.07
C PHE A 92 -0.83 -6.25 -9.52
N ALA A 93 0.19 -6.15 -10.36
CA ALA A 93 0.11 -6.55 -11.76
C ALA A 93 1.43 -7.21 -12.20
N THR A 94 1.33 -8.27 -12.98
CA THR A 94 2.48 -8.96 -13.57
C THR A 94 2.13 -9.52 -14.95
N GLY A 95 3.07 -9.45 -15.87
CA GLY A 95 2.94 -9.91 -17.26
C GLY A 95 3.99 -9.26 -18.15
N THR A 96 4.10 -9.71 -19.39
CA THR A 96 4.95 -9.05 -20.40
C THR A 96 4.37 -7.69 -20.75
N VAL A 97 5.23 -6.71 -21.04
CA VAL A 97 4.79 -5.32 -21.23
C VAL A 97 3.87 -5.16 -22.44
N GLU A 98 4.09 -5.97 -23.47
CA GLU A 98 3.28 -6.00 -24.69
C GLU A 98 1.86 -6.53 -24.50
N ASP A 99 1.62 -7.30 -23.44
CA ASP A 99 0.30 -7.88 -23.15
C ASP A 99 -0.56 -6.94 -22.26
N PHE A 100 0.00 -5.85 -21.75
CA PHE A 100 -0.76 -4.86 -20.98
C PHE A 100 -1.48 -3.87 -21.89
N SER A 101 -2.80 -3.78 -21.73
CA SER A 101 -3.58 -2.72 -22.37
C SER A 101 -3.38 -1.36 -21.66
N LEU A 102 -3.73 -0.26 -22.35
CA LEU A 102 -3.74 1.06 -21.71
C LEU A 102 -4.72 1.11 -20.53
N ASP A 103 -5.84 0.39 -20.61
CA ASP A 103 -6.80 0.30 -19.49
C ASP A 103 -6.19 -0.37 -18.26
N ASP A 104 -5.36 -1.40 -18.45
CA ASP A 104 -4.61 -2.01 -17.34
C ASP A 104 -3.64 -1.00 -16.71
N TRP A 105 -2.92 -0.24 -17.53
CA TRP A 105 -2.05 0.82 -17.06
C TRP A 105 -2.81 1.88 -16.27
N HIS A 106 -3.94 2.38 -16.80
CA HIS A 106 -4.79 3.31 -16.09
C HIS A 106 -5.27 2.72 -14.77
N GLN A 107 -5.80 1.50 -14.78
CA GLN A 107 -6.29 0.88 -13.56
C GLN A 107 -5.20 0.79 -12.46
N ILE A 108 -3.96 0.47 -12.85
CA ILE A 108 -2.83 0.34 -11.92
C ILE A 108 -2.39 1.72 -11.41
N ILE A 109 -2.16 2.67 -12.30
CA ILE A 109 -1.69 4.00 -11.94
C ILE A 109 -2.75 4.77 -11.15
N ASP A 110 -4.02 4.72 -11.57
CA ASP A 110 -5.11 5.41 -10.90
C ASP A 110 -5.34 4.87 -9.48
N THR A 111 -5.18 3.55 -9.28
CA THR A 111 -5.34 2.97 -7.95
C THR A 111 -4.12 3.23 -7.07
N ASN A 112 -2.91 2.92 -7.56
CA ASN A 112 -1.69 2.87 -6.74
C ASN A 112 -1.05 4.24 -6.51
N LEU A 113 -1.25 5.19 -7.43
CA LEU A 113 -0.65 6.52 -7.39
C LEU A 113 -1.71 7.62 -7.22
N TRP A 114 -2.66 7.76 -8.16
CA TRP A 114 -3.68 8.81 -8.06
C TRP A 114 -4.54 8.66 -6.82
N GLY A 115 -4.88 7.43 -6.41
CA GLY A 115 -5.59 7.18 -5.16
C GLY A 115 -4.87 7.76 -3.93
N TYR A 116 -3.53 7.71 -3.89
CA TYR A 116 -2.73 8.32 -2.82
C TYR A 116 -2.70 9.83 -2.95
N ILE A 117 -2.57 10.37 -4.17
CA ILE A 117 -2.62 11.80 -4.42
C ILE A 117 -3.97 12.38 -3.98
N HIS A 118 -5.08 11.72 -4.32
CA HIS A 118 -6.44 12.17 -3.95
C HIS A 118 -6.61 12.23 -2.44
N THR A 119 -6.22 11.17 -1.71
CA THR A 119 -6.35 11.14 -0.24
C THR A 119 -5.45 12.16 0.44
N ILE A 120 -4.22 12.33 -0.04
CA ILE A 120 -3.29 13.34 0.45
C ILE A 120 -3.87 14.73 0.21
N ASN A 121 -4.31 15.02 -1.02
CA ASN A 121 -4.88 16.32 -1.38
C ASN A 121 -6.11 16.67 -0.51
N ALA A 122 -6.99 15.71 -0.29
CA ALA A 122 -8.20 15.93 0.50
C ALA A 122 -7.92 16.16 1.99
N LEU A 123 -6.92 15.48 2.57
CA LEU A 123 -6.64 15.54 4.01
C LEU A 123 -5.52 16.52 4.39
N LEU A 124 -4.66 16.89 3.47
CA LEU A 124 -3.52 17.79 3.73
C LEU A 124 -3.91 19.15 4.31
N PRO A 125 -4.99 19.84 3.85
CA PRO A 125 -5.43 21.08 4.47
C PRO A 125 -5.70 20.94 5.97
N HIS A 126 -6.37 19.87 6.40
CA HIS A 126 -6.63 19.56 7.81
C HIS A 126 -5.35 19.36 8.62
N PHE A 127 -4.34 18.69 8.07
CA PHE A 127 -3.04 18.53 8.73
C PHE A 127 -2.27 19.85 8.83
N LEU A 128 -2.30 20.67 7.75
CA LEU A 128 -1.63 21.97 7.70
C LEU A 128 -2.23 22.96 8.70
N GLU A 129 -3.56 23.05 8.81
CA GLU A 129 -4.25 23.89 9.78
C GLU A 129 -3.87 23.52 11.23
N ARG A 130 -3.72 22.24 11.51
CA ARG A 130 -3.34 21.73 12.83
C ARG A 130 -1.84 21.81 13.11
N GLY A 131 -1.00 22.01 12.09
CA GLY A 131 0.47 21.90 12.19
C GLY A 131 0.93 20.50 12.64
N LYS A 132 0.11 19.46 12.45
CA LYS A 132 0.35 18.10 12.91
C LYS A 132 -0.40 17.07 12.08
N GLY A 133 0.27 15.97 11.71
CA GLY A 133 -0.31 14.83 11.03
C GLY A 133 0.76 13.81 10.65
N THR A 134 0.34 12.60 10.33
CA THR A 134 1.23 11.55 9.82
C THR A 134 0.63 10.94 8.55
N ILE A 135 1.40 10.89 7.49
CA ILE A 135 1.06 10.24 6.22
C ILE A 135 1.95 9.01 6.05
N VAL A 136 1.35 7.84 5.90
CA VAL A 136 2.06 6.60 5.60
C VAL A 136 1.67 6.12 4.21
N ASN A 137 2.65 6.05 3.31
CA ASN A 137 2.44 5.57 1.95
C ASN A 137 3.01 4.14 1.79
N LEU A 138 2.14 3.19 1.44
CA LEU A 138 2.56 1.82 1.20
C LEU A 138 3.11 1.69 -0.23
N SER A 139 4.43 1.75 -0.35
CA SER A 139 5.14 1.44 -1.59
C SER A 139 5.42 -0.08 -1.69
N SER A 140 6.59 -0.47 -2.12
CA SER A 140 7.05 -1.84 -2.29
C SER A 140 8.56 -1.84 -2.53
N ILE A 141 9.22 -2.99 -2.40
CA ILE A 141 10.55 -3.19 -2.98
C ILE A 141 10.55 -2.90 -4.50
N GLY A 142 9.44 -3.17 -5.19
CA GLY A 142 9.24 -2.79 -6.59
C GLY A 142 9.20 -1.28 -6.86
N GLY A 143 9.19 -0.43 -5.82
CA GLY A 143 9.41 1.02 -5.89
C GLY A 143 10.86 1.45 -5.63
N LYS A 144 11.76 0.52 -5.39
CA LYS A 144 13.21 0.74 -5.17
C LYS A 144 14.07 -0.09 -6.12
N VAL A 145 13.56 -1.25 -6.55
CA VAL A 145 14.25 -2.20 -7.45
C VAL A 145 13.32 -2.57 -8.60
N PRO A 146 13.66 -2.25 -9.86
CA PRO A 146 12.84 -2.62 -11.01
C PRO A 146 12.87 -4.13 -11.20
N THR A 147 11.70 -4.73 -11.38
CA THR A 147 11.54 -6.18 -11.51
C THR A 147 10.94 -6.50 -12.88
N PRO A 148 11.53 -7.42 -13.66
CA PRO A 148 10.93 -7.89 -14.92
C PRO A 148 9.49 -8.38 -14.74
N TYR A 149 8.70 -8.28 -15.79
CA TYR A 149 7.27 -8.61 -15.82
C TYR A 149 6.37 -7.79 -14.88
N MET A 150 6.90 -6.74 -14.25
CA MET A 150 6.17 -5.87 -13.34
C MET A 150 6.25 -4.39 -13.76
N ALA A 151 6.37 -4.10 -15.05
CA ALA A 151 6.62 -2.74 -15.54
C ALA A 151 5.59 -1.74 -14.99
N ALA A 152 4.29 -1.97 -15.17
CA ALA A 152 3.24 -1.07 -14.72
C ALA A 152 3.19 -0.96 -13.19
N TYR A 153 3.35 -2.08 -12.47
CA TYR A 153 3.40 -2.08 -11.01
C TYR A 153 4.61 -1.33 -10.47
N CYS A 154 5.82 -1.63 -10.97
CA CYS A 154 7.04 -0.93 -10.57
C CYS A 154 6.94 0.57 -10.85
N THR A 155 6.46 0.98 -12.04
CA THR A 155 6.22 2.39 -12.37
C THR A 155 5.36 3.06 -11.31
N SER A 156 4.22 2.46 -10.94
CA SER A 156 3.35 3.02 -9.91
C SER A 156 4.04 3.13 -8.55
N LYS A 157 4.84 2.14 -8.16
CA LYS A 157 5.50 2.12 -6.84
C LYS A 157 6.75 2.99 -6.77
N PHE A 158 7.49 3.16 -7.87
CA PHE A 158 8.54 4.19 -7.98
C PHE A 158 7.95 5.60 -7.88
N ALA A 159 6.82 5.85 -8.54
CA ALA A 159 6.12 7.13 -8.45
C ALA A 159 5.66 7.42 -7.00
N VAL A 160 5.10 6.43 -6.30
CA VAL A 160 4.75 6.55 -4.86
C VAL A 160 6.00 6.82 -4.01
N THR A 161 7.13 6.21 -4.33
CA THR A 161 8.39 6.46 -3.62
C THR A 161 8.84 7.91 -3.81
N GLY A 162 8.89 8.39 -5.06
CA GLY A 162 9.26 9.78 -5.36
C GLY A 162 8.32 10.79 -4.71
N LEU A 163 7.00 10.55 -4.80
CA LEU A 163 5.99 11.36 -4.09
C LEU A 163 6.26 11.40 -2.58
N THR A 164 6.54 10.25 -1.97
CA THR A 164 6.78 10.15 -0.52
C THR A 164 8.03 10.94 -0.11
N GLU A 165 9.14 10.76 -0.82
CA GLU A 165 10.42 11.42 -0.51
C GLU A 165 10.33 12.95 -0.71
N ALA A 166 9.62 13.42 -1.75
CA ALA A 166 9.36 14.85 -1.95
C ALA A 166 8.52 15.43 -0.81
N LEU A 167 7.41 14.78 -0.44
CA LEU A 167 6.54 15.22 0.65
C LEU A 167 7.25 15.21 2.00
N GLN A 168 8.19 14.30 2.26
CA GLN A 168 9.00 14.31 3.47
C GLN A 168 9.78 15.61 3.61
N ALA A 169 10.42 16.07 2.54
CA ALA A 169 11.18 17.30 2.55
C ALA A 169 10.29 18.55 2.74
N GLU A 170 9.13 18.56 2.07
CA GLU A 170 8.23 19.72 2.06
C GLU A 170 7.40 19.88 3.35
N LEU A 171 6.98 18.76 3.96
CA LEU A 171 5.99 18.75 5.03
C LEU A 171 6.59 18.64 6.43
N LYS A 172 7.80 18.11 6.55
CA LYS A 172 8.50 18.02 7.85
C LYS A 172 8.64 19.36 8.56
N PRO A 173 9.03 20.47 7.89
CA PRO A 173 9.09 21.79 8.52
C PRO A 173 7.71 22.32 8.96
N LYS A 174 6.62 21.77 8.43
CA LYS A 174 5.23 22.12 8.75
C LYS A 174 4.62 21.23 9.85
N GLY A 175 5.44 20.40 10.52
CA GLY A 175 4.99 19.50 11.58
C GLY A 175 4.27 18.24 11.11
N ILE A 176 4.30 17.93 9.80
CA ILE A 176 3.64 16.75 9.23
C ILE A 176 4.70 15.71 8.90
N GLN A 177 4.56 14.52 9.51
CA GLN A 177 5.41 13.38 9.25
C GLN A 177 4.94 12.63 8.01
N VAL A 178 5.88 12.26 7.14
CA VAL A 178 5.59 11.37 5.99
C VAL A 178 6.50 10.17 6.04
N CYS A 179 5.95 8.96 5.84
CA CYS A 179 6.70 7.71 5.87
C CYS A 179 6.39 6.84 4.66
N GLY A 180 7.44 6.25 4.08
CA GLY A 180 7.34 5.18 3.08
C GLY A 180 7.52 3.80 3.72
N ILE A 181 6.60 2.88 3.46
CA ILE A 181 6.73 1.46 3.83
C ILE A 181 7.02 0.65 2.57
N TYR A 182 8.05 -0.17 2.63
CA TYR A 182 8.56 -0.92 1.47
C TYR A 182 8.59 -2.42 1.77
N PRO A 183 7.46 -3.11 1.66
CA PRO A 183 7.41 -4.56 1.78
C PRO A 183 8.13 -5.24 0.60
N ASN A 184 8.68 -6.42 0.88
CA ASN A 184 9.05 -7.36 -0.17
C ASN A 184 7.78 -8.12 -0.65
N LEU A 185 7.91 -9.34 -1.10
CA LEU A 185 6.77 -10.17 -1.48
C LEU A 185 5.98 -10.59 -0.24
N ILE A 186 4.70 -10.26 -0.21
CA ILE A 186 3.81 -10.53 0.94
C ILE A 186 2.80 -11.61 0.55
N ALA A 187 2.70 -12.66 1.37
CA ALA A 187 1.62 -13.64 1.27
C ALA A 187 0.28 -12.99 1.67
N SER A 188 -0.39 -12.37 0.73
CA SER A 188 -1.62 -11.61 0.99
C SER A 188 -2.67 -11.82 -0.11
N SER A 189 -3.92 -11.50 0.20
CA SER A 189 -5.02 -11.46 -0.79
C SER A 189 -4.84 -10.46 -1.93
N LEU A 190 -3.73 -9.70 -1.95
CA LEU A 190 -3.36 -8.84 -3.07
C LEU A 190 -3.13 -9.66 -4.35
N LEU A 191 -2.56 -10.87 -4.22
CA LEU A 191 -2.29 -11.76 -5.35
C LEU A 191 -3.56 -12.39 -5.92
N GLU A 192 -4.58 -12.62 -5.10
CA GLU A 192 -5.88 -13.12 -5.56
C GLU A 192 -6.58 -12.16 -6.52
N ARG A 193 -6.28 -10.86 -6.38
CA ARG A 193 -6.85 -9.76 -7.17
C ARG A 193 -5.85 -9.14 -8.14
N ALA A 194 -4.70 -9.77 -8.30
CA ALA A 194 -3.66 -9.31 -9.18
C ALA A 194 -4.11 -9.38 -10.65
N ILE A 195 -3.68 -8.41 -11.43
CA ILE A 195 -3.81 -8.43 -12.88
C ILE A 195 -2.68 -9.30 -13.42
N PHE A 196 -3.03 -10.43 -14.02
CA PHE A 196 -2.09 -11.27 -14.74
C PHE A 196 -2.28 -11.04 -16.23
N ARG A 197 -1.21 -10.79 -16.95
CA ARG A 197 -1.20 -10.67 -18.41
C ARG A 197 -0.16 -11.59 -19.00
N GLY A 198 -0.46 -12.13 -20.16
CA GLY A 198 0.36 -13.04 -20.93
C GLY A 198 -0.27 -13.28 -22.29
N LYS A 199 0.45 -13.93 -23.19
CA LYS A 199 0.04 -14.19 -24.58
C LYS A 199 -1.25 -14.99 -24.70
N ASP A 200 -1.59 -15.83 -23.71
CA ASP A 200 -2.78 -16.66 -23.65
C ASP A 200 -3.16 -17.01 -22.18
N GLU A 201 -4.30 -17.69 -22.00
CA GLU A 201 -4.78 -18.09 -20.66
C GLU A 201 -3.84 -19.08 -19.96
N GLU A 202 -3.14 -19.91 -20.70
CA GLU A 202 -2.20 -20.88 -20.14
C GLU A 202 -0.96 -20.17 -19.56
N ASP A 203 -0.42 -19.18 -20.25
CA ASP A 203 0.70 -18.36 -19.77
C ASP A 203 0.29 -17.57 -18.51
N MET A 204 -0.90 -16.97 -18.52
CA MET A 204 -1.44 -16.27 -17.33
C MET A 204 -1.61 -17.22 -16.13
N ARG A 205 -2.11 -18.45 -16.37
CA ARG A 205 -2.26 -19.48 -15.33
C ARG A 205 -0.90 -19.90 -14.76
N LYS A 206 0.08 -20.18 -15.63
CA LYS A 206 1.46 -20.52 -15.21
C LYS A 206 2.09 -19.43 -14.37
N ARG A 207 1.95 -18.16 -14.73
CA ARG A 207 2.45 -17.01 -13.95
C ARG A 207 1.80 -16.94 -12.57
N ARG A 208 0.49 -17.16 -12.50
CA ARG A 208 -0.25 -17.19 -11.22
C ARG A 208 0.22 -18.33 -10.32
N GLU A 209 0.39 -19.53 -10.86
CA GLU A 209 0.89 -20.69 -10.12
C GLU A 209 2.32 -20.49 -9.62
N GLN A 210 3.23 -19.98 -10.46
CA GLN A 210 4.62 -19.66 -10.07
C GLN A 210 4.66 -18.63 -8.93
N LEU A 211 3.87 -17.58 -9.02
CA LEU A 211 3.81 -16.56 -7.99
C LEU A 211 3.23 -17.14 -6.69
N GLY A 212 2.19 -17.96 -6.78
CA GLY A 212 1.61 -18.68 -5.64
C GLY A 212 2.62 -19.61 -4.94
N GLN A 213 3.47 -20.31 -5.69
CA GLN A 213 4.52 -21.16 -5.11
C GLN A 213 5.55 -20.32 -4.34
N ILE A 214 5.96 -19.17 -4.88
CA ILE A 214 6.92 -18.28 -4.21
C ILE A 214 6.32 -17.71 -2.92
N THR A 215 5.03 -17.39 -2.90
CA THR A 215 4.37 -16.81 -1.72
C THR A 215 4.07 -17.82 -0.62
N ASN A 216 4.08 -19.10 -0.92
CA ASN A 216 3.87 -20.17 0.06
C ASN A 216 5.15 -20.60 0.81
N VAL A 217 6.29 -19.95 0.53
CA VAL A 217 7.53 -20.23 1.25
C VAL A 217 7.49 -19.62 2.65
N PRO A 218 7.93 -20.33 3.71
CA PRO A 218 7.86 -19.84 5.10
C PRO A 218 8.60 -18.53 5.39
N VAL A 219 9.50 -18.11 4.49
CA VAL A 219 10.32 -16.88 4.62
C VAL A 219 9.58 -15.64 4.07
N VAL A 220 8.42 -15.82 3.45
CA VAL A 220 7.65 -14.70 2.90
C VAL A 220 6.91 -13.98 4.03
N GLU A 221 7.01 -12.67 4.06
CA GLU A 221 6.41 -11.82 5.08
C GLU A 221 4.88 -11.87 5.02
N LYS A 222 4.25 -11.69 6.17
CA LYS A 222 2.79 -11.72 6.33
C LYS A 222 2.23 -10.29 6.41
N PRO A 223 0.95 -10.07 6.13
CA PRO A 223 0.30 -8.78 6.30
C PRO A 223 0.50 -8.16 7.70
N LYS A 224 0.61 -8.99 8.74
CA LYS A 224 0.87 -8.56 10.12
C LYS A 224 2.26 -7.91 10.28
N ASP A 225 3.26 -8.38 9.56
CA ASP A 225 4.63 -7.84 9.64
C ASP A 225 4.66 -6.42 9.06
N VAL A 226 3.91 -6.18 7.97
CA VAL A 226 3.72 -4.86 7.40
C VAL A 226 2.93 -3.95 8.34
N ALA A 227 1.88 -4.46 8.99
CA ALA A 227 1.12 -3.69 9.98
C ALA A 227 2.01 -3.26 11.16
N ASN A 228 2.91 -4.13 11.64
CA ASN A 228 3.89 -3.80 12.66
C ASN A 228 4.88 -2.72 12.19
N ALA A 229 5.32 -2.79 10.91
CA ALA A 229 6.18 -1.77 10.32
C ALA A 229 5.48 -0.40 10.22
N ILE A 230 4.18 -0.39 9.87
CA ILE A 230 3.36 0.83 9.88
C ILE A 230 3.24 1.40 11.29
N TRP A 231 2.98 0.55 12.28
CA TRP A 231 2.94 0.97 13.70
C TRP A 231 4.28 1.56 14.15
N ASP A 232 5.38 0.90 13.84
CA ASP A 232 6.74 1.35 14.17
C ASP A 232 7.05 2.71 13.49
N ALA A 233 6.64 2.88 12.23
CA ALA A 233 6.79 4.15 11.52
C ALA A 233 6.03 5.30 12.19
N VAL A 234 4.78 5.07 12.57
CA VAL A 234 3.93 6.08 13.22
C VAL A 234 4.43 6.40 14.64
N SER A 235 4.74 5.35 15.43
CA SER A 235 5.12 5.52 16.84
C SER A 235 6.50 6.16 17.02
N ASN A 236 7.44 5.83 16.13
CA ASN A 236 8.84 6.27 16.20
C ASN A 236 9.19 7.34 15.16
N GLN A 237 8.19 7.90 14.48
CA GLN A 237 8.34 8.98 13.48
C GLN A 237 9.40 8.68 12.41
N LYS A 238 9.43 7.44 11.92
CA LYS A 238 10.38 7.02 10.87
C LYS A 238 9.97 7.56 9.52
N SER A 239 10.93 7.95 8.69
CA SER A 239 10.69 8.40 7.33
C SER A 239 10.61 7.23 6.33
N GLU A 240 11.28 6.11 6.62
CA GLU A 240 11.35 4.93 5.77
C GLU A 240 11.40 3.66 6.61
N VAL A 241 10.63 2.64 6.22
CA VAL A 241 10.71 1.30 6.82
C VAL A 241 10.69 0.24 5.72
N MET A 242 11.79 -0.49 5.63
CA MET A 242 11.89 -1.68 4.80
C MET A 242 11.38 -2.89 5.59
N VAL A 243 10.57 -3.75 4.96
CA VAL A 243 10.02 -4.93 5.63
C VAL A 243 10.72 -6.18 5.12
N GLY A 244 11.16 -7.03 6.02
CA GLY A 244 11.80 -8.30 5.71
C GLY A 244 13.13 -8.15 4.98
N SER A 245 13.31 -8.93 3.92
CA SER A 245 14.54 -8.96 3.11
C SER A 245 14.69 -7.78 2.12
N ALA A 246 13.75 -6.83 2.11
CA ALA A 246 13.77 -5.69 1.19
C ALA A 246 15.04 -4.84 1.31
N ASN A 247 15.60 -4.69 2.53
CA ASN A 247 16.87 -4.00 2.76
C ASN A 247 18.04 -4.58 1.93
N VAL A 248 18.15 -5.91 1.89
CA VAL A 248 19.23 -6.60 1.16
C VAL A 248 19.08 -6.37 -0.34
N SER A 249 17.88 -6.52 -0.87
CA SER A 249 17.57 -6.32 -2.28
C SER A 249 17.86 -4.88 -2.74
N GLN A 250 17.44 -3.89 -1.95
CA GLN A 250 17.72 -2.48 -2.22
C GLN A 250 19.22 -2.18 -2.16
N GLY A 251 19.92 -2.66 -1.13
CA GLY A 251 21.35 -2.44 -0.96
C GLY A 251 22.14 -3.00 -2.14
N LEU A 252 21.82 -4.24 -2.56
CA LEU A 252 22.46 -4.87 -3.70
C LEU A 252 22.22 -4.08 -5.00
N TYR A 253 20.98 -3.65 -5.25
CA TYR A 253 20.67 -2.87 -6.44
C TYR A 253 21.35 -1.49 -6.43
N ARG A 254 21.42 -0.80 -5.30
CA ARG A 254 22.11 0.50 -5.18
C ARG A 254 23.61 0.41 -5.46
N LEU A 255 24.25 -0.65 -4.99
CA LEU A 255 25.71 -0.83 -5.15
C LEU A 255 26.07 -1.40 -6.52
N LEU A 256 25.28 -2.32 -7.05
CA LEU A 256 25.59 -3.09 -8.26
C LEU A 256 24.38 -3.15 -9.23
N PRO A 257 23.83 -2.01 -9.70
CA PRO A 257 22.62 -1.99 -10.54
C PRO A 257 22.81 -2.77 -11.84
N GLY A 258 23.98 -2.67 -12.48
CA GLY A 258 24.29 -3.40 -13.71
C GLY A 258 24.32 -4.91 -13.52
N PHE A 259 24.84 -5.39 -12.38
CA PHE A 259 24.87 -6.81 -12.04
C PHE A 259 23.43 -7.36 -11.81
N VAL A 260 22.62 -6.65 -11.04
CA VAL A 260 21.22 -7.07 -10.77
C VAL A 260 20.42 -7.11 -12.07
N GLN A 261 20.58 -6.12 -12.95
CA GLN A 261 19.92 -6.11 -14.26
C GLN A 261 20.42 -7.24 -15.16
N TRP A 262 21.73 -7.51 -15.17
CA TRP A 262 22.30 -8.63 -15.92
C TRP A 262 21.75 -9.98 -15.41
N ALA A 263 21.77 -10.20 -14.09
CA ALA A 263 21.23 -11.41 -13.48
C ALA A 263 19.73 -11.61 -13.79
N SER A 264 18.96 -10.54 -13.73
CA SER A 264 17.53 -10.56 -14.10
C SER A 264 17.33 -10.97 -15.56
N ARG A 265 18.14 -10.44 -16.50
CA ARG A 265 18.09 -10.83 -17.91
C ARG A 265 18.46 -12.30 -18.14
N GLN A 266 19.46 -12.82 -17.41
CA GLN A 266 19.84 -14.25 -17.53
C GLN A 266 18.73 -15.17 -17.01
N ALA A 267 18.09 -14.78 -15.89
CA ALA A 267 16.95 -15.53 -15.35
C ALA A 267 15.75 -15.60 -16.32
N LEU A 268 15.56 -14.58 -17.15
CA LEU A 268 14.52 -14.55 -18.20
C LEU A 268 14.87 -15.51 -19.35
N LYS A 269 16.10 -15.45 -19.88
CA LYS A 269 16.55 -16.31 -20.98
C LYS A 269 16.40 -17.80 -20.69
N ASN A 270 16.62 -18.20 -19.42
CA ASN A 270 16.47 -19.58 -18.99
C ASN A 270 15.01 -20.03 -18.78
N LYS A 271 14.04 -19.11 -18.82
CA LYS A 271 12.61 -19.44 -18.72
C LYS A 271 11.90 -19.51 -20.08
N ASP A 272 12.48 -18.89 -21.10
CA ASP A 272 11.96 -18.89 -22.46
C ASP A 272 12.62 -19.99 -23.33
N ALA A 273 13.57 -20.76 -22.79
CA ALA A 273 14.20 -21.94 -23.35
C ALA A 273 13.59 -23.22 -22.76
#